data_1e1b19780f010d8b713a06047406f4e0
#
_entry.id   1e1b19780f010d8b713a06047406f4e0
#
_cell.length_a   1.000
_cell.length_b   1.000
_cell.length_c   1.000
_cell.angle_alpha   90.00
_cell.angle_beta   90.00
_cell.angle_gamma   90.00
#
_symmetry.space_group_name_H-M   'P 1'
#
loop_
_entity.id
_entity.type
_entity.pdbx_description
1 polymer ?
#
loop_
_entity_poly.entity_id
_entity_poly.type
_entity_poly.pdbx_seq_one_letter_code
_entity_poly.pdbx_strand_id
1 'polypeptide(L)'
;VRRQFKDLPKLKAALEIMRKYDSDLSNASKEDLKIFNDADGVAEYSKCVEISTQAALREMVLPGLMAISVPVIIGFSGGAEMLGGLLAGVTSCGVLMAIFQSNAGGAWDNAKKMIEEDGRKGSEAHKAAVVGDTVGDPFKDTSGPSLNILLKLIAVVALVIAPLLVG
;
A
#
# COMPACT_ATOMS: atom_id res chain seq x y z
N VAL A 1 -0.16 -12.16 -10.84
CA VAL A 1 0.53 -13.26 -10.14
C VAL A 1 -0.21 -14.58 -10.34
N ARG A 2 -1.44 -14.78 -9.85
CA ARG A 2 -2.19 -16.06 -9.94
C ARG A 2 -2.29 -16.62 -11.36
N ARG A 3 -2.41 -15.77 -12.39
CA ARG A 3 -2.48 -16.19 -13.80
C ARG A 3 -1.22 -16.92 -14.22
N GLN A 4 -0.03 -16.48 -13.81
CA GLN A 4 1.24 -17.09 -14.16
C GLN A 4 1.35 -18.55 -13.70
N PHE A 5 0.80 -18.87 -12.53
CA PHE A 5 0.74 -20.25 -12.03
C PHE A 5 -0.25 -21.14 -12.78
N LYS A 6 -1.11 -20.57 -13.63
CA LYS A 6 -1.99 -21.34 -14.54
C LYS A 6 -1.40 -21.46 -15.93
N ASP A 7 -0.79 -20.37 -16.43
CA ASP A 7 -0.41 -20.21 -17.82
C ASP A 7 1.03 -20.67 -18.07
N LEU A 8 1.93 -20.57 -17.08
CA LEU A 8 3.33 -20.98 -17.21
C LEU A 8 3.55 -22.41 -16.69
N PRO A 9 3.88 -23.38 -17.60
CA PRO A 9 3.97 -24.81 -17.22
C PRO A 9 4.95 -25.07 -16.07
N LYS A 10 6.11 -24.39 -16.07
CA LYS A 10 7.13 -24.55 -15.02
C LYS A 10 6.64 -24.07 -13.66
N LEU A 11 5.94 -22.93 -13.58
CA LEU A 11 5.37 -22.42 -12.33
C LEU A 11 4.20 -23.29 -11.85
N LYS A 12 3.43 -23.87 -12.77
CA LYS A 12 2.38 -24.82 -12.44
C LYS A 12 2.97 -26.09 -11.81
N ALA A 13 4.00 -26.65 -12.42
CA ALA A 13 4.70 -27.82 -11.89
C ALA A 13 5.31 -27.55 -10.49
N ALA A 14 5.96 -26.40 -10.31
CA ALA A 14 6.49 -25.99 -9.01
C ALA A 14 5.39 -25.85 -7.94
N LEU A 15 4.22 -25.32 -8.30
CA LEU A 15 3.07 -25.22 -7.39
C LEU A 15 2.52 -26.59 -6.99
N GLU A 16 2.48 -27.55 -7.90
CA GLU A 16 2.05 -28.93 -7.63
C GLU A 16 3.02 -29.63 -6.66
N ILE A 17 4.33 -29.39 -6.81
CA ILE A 17 5.35 -29.89 -5.89
C ILE A 17 5.18 -29.25 -4.50
N MET A 18 5.01 -27.94 -4.40
CA MET A 18 4.75 -27.26 -3.13
C MET A 18 3.53 -27.83 -2.40
N ARG A 19 2.47 -28.15 -3.13
CA ARG A 19 1.27 -28.79 -2.58
C ARG A 19 1.50 -30.22 -2.15
N LYS A 20 2.30 -30.98 -2.90
CA LYS A 20 2.63 -32.38 -2.61
C LYS A 20 3.38 -32.52 -1.28
N TYR A 21 4.23 -31.55 -0.95
CA TYR A 21 5.07 -31.56 0.25
C TYR A 21 4.59 -30.55 1.32
N ASP A 22 3.35 -30.05 1.22
CA ASP A 22 2.75 -29.08 2.15
C ASP A 22 3.67 -27.87 2.46
N SER A 23 4.35 -27.40 1.42
CA SER A 23 5.33 -26.29 1.47
C SER A 23 6.64 -26.60 2.22
N ASP A 24 6.86 -27.82 2.68
CA ASP A 24 8.13 -28.28 3.28
C ASP A 24 8.90 -29.18 2.31
N LEU A 25 9.88 -28.60 1.64
CA LEU A 25 10.70 -29.30 0.64
C LEU A 25 11.88 -30.08 1.25
N SER A 26 12.04 -30.14 2.55
CA SER A 26 13.16 -30.84 3.23
C SER A 26 13.19 -32.34 2.90
N ASN A 27 12.04 -32.94 2.64
CA ASN A 27 11.88 -34.35 2.30
C ASN A 27 11.58 -34.58 0.80
N ALA A 28 11.76 -33.56 -0.04
CA ALA A 28 11.48 -33.66 -1.46
C ALA A 28 12.51 -34.52 -2.22
N SER A 29 12.06 -35.26 -3.23
CA SER A 29 12.96 -36.02 -4.09
C SER A 29 13.90 -35.10 -4.88
N LYS A 30 15.08 -35.63 -5.28
CA LYS A 30 16.02 -34.83 -6.09
C LYS A 30 15.43 -34.40 -7.44
N GLU A 31 14.51 -35.18 -8.01
CA GLU A 31 13.80 -34.85 -9.25
C GLU A 31 12.80 -33.73 -9.03
N ASP A 32 11.99 -33.77 -7.94
CA ASP A 32 11.04 -32.74 -7.59
C ASP A 32 11.74 -31.41 -7.25
N LEU A 33 12.87 -31.48 -6.53
CA LEU A 33 13.71 -30.30 -6.25
C LEU A 33 14.27 -29.67 -7.53
N LYS A 34 14.67 -30.48 -8.52
CA LYS A 34 15.14 -29.97 -9.80
C LYS A 34 14.03 -29.25 -10.55
N ILE A 35 12.84 -29.84 -10.64
CA ILE A 35 11.67 -29.21 -11.29
C ILE A 35 11.28 -27.92 -10.57
N PHE A 36 11.33 -27.91 -9.25
CA PHE A 36 11.05 -26.71 -8.45
C PHE A 36 12.07 -25.60 -8.72
N ASN A 37 13.36 -25.92 -8.73
CA ASN A 37 14.43 -24.95 -8.99
C ASN A 37 14.44 -24.46 -10.45
N ASP A 38 14.03 -25.30 -11.42
CA ASP A 38 13.89 -24.91 -12.84
C ASP A 38 12.76 -23.89 -13.08
N ALA A 39 11.90 -23.68 -12.09
CA ALA A 39 10.88 -22.64 -12.10
C ALA A 39 11.38 -21.29 -11.58
N ASP A 40 12.58 -21.26 -10.98
CA ASP A 40 13.18 -20.00 -10.52
C ASP A 40 13.49 -19.10 -11.72
N GLY A 41 13.24 -17.79 -11.53
CA GLY A 41 13.44 -16.78 -12.59
C GLY A 41 12.42 -16.82 -13.75
N VAL A 42 11.48 -17.78 -13.79
CA VAL A 42 10.48 -17.88 -14.88
C VAL A 42 9.33 -16.89 -14.67
N ALA A 43 9.14 -16.40 -13.46
CA ALA A 43 8.06 -15.46 -13.16
C ALA A 43 8.28 -14.08 -13.83
N GLU A 44 7.21 -13.56 -14.43
CA GLU A 44 7.21 -12.24 -15.10
C GLU A 44 7.15 -11.10 -14.08
N TYR A 45 8.21 -10.91 -13.29
CA TYR A 45 8.27 -9.86 -12.25
C TYR A 45 8.08 -8.45 -12.84
N SER A 46 8.75 -8.14 -13.95
CA SER A 46 8.66 -6.84 -14.62
C SER A 46 7.23 -6.49 -15.00
N LYS A 47 6.46 -7.46 -15.49
CA LYS A 47 5.05 -7.26 -15.83
C LYS A 47 4.16 -7.05 -14.61
N CYS A 48 4.47 -7.72 -13.50
CA CYS A 48 3.76 -7.48 -12.23
C CYS A 48 4.01 -6.07 -11.71
N VAL A 49 5.28 -5.60 -11.77
CA VAL A 49 5.67 -4.23 -11.39
C VAL A 49 5.00 -3.21 -12.31
N GLU A 50 5.02 -3.43 -13.63
CA GLU A 50 4.37 -2.55 -14.61
C GLU A 50 2.87 -2.37 -14.31
N ILE A 51 2.13 -3.47 -14.13
CA ILE A 51 0.69 -3.42 -13.81
C ILE A 51 0.44 -2.67 -12.51
N SER A 52 1.23 -2.94 -11.47
CA SER A 52 1.10 -2.27 -10.18
C SER A 52 1.39 -0.77 -10.28
N THR A 53 2.47 -0.41 -11.00
CA THR A 53 2.86 0.99 -11.20
C THR A 53 1.83 1.77 -12.01
N GLN A 54 1.31 1.19 -13.10
CA GLN A 54 0.26 1.83 -13.91
C GLN A 54 -1.01 2.07 -13.08
N ALA A 55 -1.43 1.08 -12.28
CA ALA A 55 -2.59 1.23 -11.41
C ALA A 55 -2.36 2.34 -10.37
N ALA A 56 -1.20 2.35 -9.70
CA ALA A 56 -0.85 3.36 -8.73
C ALA A 56 -0.83 4.78 -9.33
N LEU A 57 -0.19 4.96 -10.49
CA LEU A 57 -0.13 6.25 -11.17
C LEU A 57 -1.53 6.75 -11.55
N ARG A 58 -2.38 5.88 -12.08
CA ARG A 58 -3.77 6.22 -12.46
C ARG A 58 -4.59 6.70 -11.24
N GLU A 59 -4.49 5.98 -10.12
CA GLU A 59 -5.24 6.31 -8.91
C GLU A 59 -4.71 7.58 -8.21
N MET A 60 -3.46 7.98 -8.45
CA MET A 60 -2.88 9.20 -7.88
C MET A 60 -3.23 10.47 -8.65
N VAL A 61 -3.75 10.39 -9.88
CA VAL A 61 -4.06 11.59 -10.69
C VAL A 61 -5.13 12.46 -10.01
N LEU A 62 -6.22 11.86 -9.58
CA LEU A 62 -7.33 12.63 -8.98
C LEU A 62 -6.93 13.28 -7.65
N PRO A 63 -6.35 12.59 -6.66
CA PRO A 63 -5.86 13.23 -5.45
C PRO A 63 -4.82 14.33 -5.70
N GLY A 64 -3.90 14.11 -6.65
CA GLY A 64 -2.89 15.10 -7.02
C GLY A 64 -3.49 16.36 -7.61
N LEU A 65 -4.46 16.23 -8.53
CA LEU A 65 -5.19 17.36 -9.10
C LEU A 65 -5.98 18.12 -8.02
N MET A 66 -6.63 17.41 -7.10
CA MET A 66 -7.34 18.03 -5.98
C MET A 66 -6.40 18.81 -5.06
N ALA A 67 -5.24 18.27 -4.75
CA ALA A 67 -4.25 18.93 -3.90
C ALA A 67 -3.72 20.26 -4.48
N ILE A 68 -3.72 20.40 -5.80
CA ILE A 68 -3.32 21.63 -6.49
C ILE A 68 -4.52 22.55 -6.70
N SER A 69 -5.64 22.04 -7.21
CA SER A 69 -6.78 22.85 -7.62
C SER A 69 -7.56 23.43 -6.44
N VAL A 70 -7.74 22.68 -5.36
CA VAL A 70 -8.55 23.13 -4.22
C VAL A 70 -7.98 24.38 -3.56
N PRO A 71 -6.70 24.48 -3.17
CA PRO A 71 -6.17 25.72 -2.59
C PRO A 71 -6.20 26.89 -3.57
N VAL A 72 -6.00 26.65 -4.87
CA VAL A 72 -6.08 27.69 -5.89
C VAL A 72 -7.52 28.23 -6.00
N ILE A 73 -8.51 27.34 -6.16
CA ILE A 73 -9.92 27.74 -6.27
C ILE A 73 -10.35 28.51 -5.00
N ILE A 74 -10.04 27.98 -3.82
CA ILE A 74 -10.43 28.60 -2.56
C ILE A 74 -9.71 29.94 -2.34
N GLY A 75 -8.42 30.01 -2.62
CA GLY A 75 -7.65 31.24 -2.51
C GLY A 75 -8.22 32.36 -3.38
N PHE A 76 -8.46 32.10 -4.67
CA PHE A 76 -8.97 33.12 -5.59
C PHE A 76 -10.46 33.43 -5.43
N SER A 77 -11.27 32.50 -4.95
CA SER A 77 -12.70 32.73 -4.72
C SER A 77 -13.04 33.31 -3.35
N GLY A 78 -12.31 32.91 -2.31
CA GLY A 78 -12.58 33.24 -0.91
C GLY A 78 -11.50 34.07 -0.22
N GLY A 79 -10.43 34.38 -0.94
CA GLY A 79 -9.32 35.18 -0.41
C GLY A 79 -8.41 34.44 0.57
N ALA A 80 -7.45 35.19 1.12
CA ALA A 80 -6.40 34.68 2.00
C ALA A 80 -6.95 34.07 3.31
N GLU A 81 -8.03 34.64 3.87
CA GLU A 81 -8.64 34.13 5.10
C GLU A 81 -9.25 32.74 4.91
N MET A 82 -9.98 32.51 3.82
CA MET A 82 -10.56 31.22 3.53
C MET A 82 -9.47 30.18 3.21
N LEU A 83 -8.42 30.59 2.52
CA LEU A 83 -7.25 29.72 2.29
C LEU A 83 -6.56 29.34 3.60
N GLY A 84 -6.43 30.28 4.55
CA GLY A 84 -5.90 30.02 5.89
C GLY A 84 -6.77 29.02 6.66
N GLY A 85 -8.10 29.17 6.60
CA GLY A 85 -9.05 28.21 7.17
C GLY A 85 -8.92 26.80 6.57
N LEU A 86 -8.79 26.71 5.23
CA LEU A 86 -8.53 25.44 4.54
C LEU A 86 -7.25 24.78 5.06
N LEU A 87 -6.15 25.53 5.14
CA LEU A 87 -4.85 25.01 5.61
C LEU A 87 -4.93 24.50 7.05
N ALA A 88 -5.58 25.25 7.94
CA ALA A 88 -5.78 24.83 9.32
C ALA A 88 -6.57 23.52 9.42
N GLY A 89 -7.68 23.41 8.68
CA GLY A 89 -8.51 22.22 8.64
C GLY A 89 -7.78 21.01 8.04
N VAL A 90 -7.17 21.17 6.87
CA VAL A 90 -6.43 20.11 6.18
C VAL A 90 -5.25 19.62 7.03
N THR A 91 -4.50 20.53 7.65
CA THR A 91 -3.36 20.14 8.49
C THR A 91 -3.82 19.37 9.71
N SER A 92 -4.82 19.88 10.44
CA SER A 92 -5.34 19.21 11.65
C SER A 92 -5.90 17.83 11.34
N CYS A 93 -6.83 17.73 10.40
CA CYS A 93 -7.44 16.45 10.02
C CYS A 93 -6.42 15.51 9.38
N GLY A 94 -5.59 16.00 8.48
CA GLY A 94 -4.63 15.18 7.73
C GLY A 94 -3.53 14.59 8.61
N VAL A 95 -3.01 15.37 9.57
CA VAL A 95 -2.01 14.87 10.53
C VAL A 95 -2.62 13.79 11.42
N LEU A 96 -3.81 14.03 11.98
CA LEU A 96 -4.50 13.03 12.80
C LEU A 96 -4.80 11.75 12.04
N MET A 97 -5.26 11.86 10.80
CA MET A 97 -5.54 10.70 9.94
C MET A 97 -4.26 9.95 9.56
N ALA A 98 -3.17 10.64 9.26
CA ALA A 98 -1.89 9.99 8.95
C ALA A 98 -1.34 9.21 10.16
N ILE A 99 -1.41 9.79 11.35
CA ILE A 99 -1.02 9.13 12.61
C ILE A 99 -1.92 7.91 12.87
N PHE A 100 -3.24 8.08 12.76
CA PHE A 100 -4.20 7.00 12.95
C PHE A 100 -3.90 5.82 12.00
N GLN A 101 -3.76 6.08 10.72
CA GLN A 101 -3.56 5.03 9.72
C GLN A 101 -2.22 4.30 9.94
N SER A 102 -1.15 5.02 10.23
CA SER A 102 0.15 4.41 10.50
C SER A 102 0.13 3.55 11.76
N ASN A 103 -0.46 4.04 12.84
CA ASN A 103 -0.52 3.32 14.11
C ASN A 103 -1.48 2.13 14.05
N ALA A 104 -2.67 2.29 13.46
CA ALA A 104 -3.62 1.19 13.32
C ALA A 104 -3.08 0.07 12.42
N GLY A 105 -2.45 0.43 11.29
CA GLY A 105 -1.81 -0.54 10.40
C GLY A 105 -0.66 -1.29 11.09
N GLY A 106 0.21 -0.56 11.79
CA GLY A 106 1.31 -1.15 12.56
C GLY A 106 0.83 -2.06 13.71
N ALA A 107 -0.26 -1.69 14.38
CA ALA A 107 -0.82 -2.48 15.47
C ALA A 107 -1.31 -3.86 14.99
N TRP A 108 -1.99 -3.92 13.85
CA TRP A 108 -2.46 -5.19 13.28
C TRP A 108 -1.30 -6.09 12.80
N ASP A 109 -0.29 -5.52 12.15
CA ASP A 109 0.91 -6.27 11.75
C ASP A 109 1.63 -6.86 12.97
N ASN A 110 1.80 -6.07 14.03
CA ASN A 110 2.39 -6.54 15.29
C ASN A 110 1.54 -7.63 15.96
N ALA A 111 0.22 -7.45 16.02
CA ALA A 111 -0.68 -8.45 16.60
C ALA A 111 -0.59 -9.79 15.86
N LYS A 112 -0.55 -9.77 14.52
CA LYS A 112 -0.36 -10.97 13.71
C LYS A 112 0.96 -11.67 14.05
N LYS A 113 2.07 -10.92 14.08
CA LYS A 113 3.41 -11.46 14.42
C LYS A 113 3.46 -12.06 15.82
N MET A 114 2.90 -11.38 16.82
CA MET A 114 2.83 -11.92 18.19
C MET A 114 2.07 -13.25 18.25
N ILE A 115 0.95 -13.38 17.54
CA ILE A 115 0.18 -14.64 17.48
C ILE A 115 0.97 -15.75 16.79
N GLU A 116 1.76 -15.41 15.76
CA GLU A 116 2.65 -16.37 15.09
C GLU A 116 3.80 -16.81 15.97
N GLU A 117 4.43 -15.89 16.70
CA GLU A 117 5.51 -16.16 17.67
C GLU A 117 5.04 -17.02 18.84
N ASP A 118 3.80 -16.85 19.31
CA ASP A 118 3.15 -17.71 20.31
C ASP A 118 2.83 -19.14 19.81
N GLY A 119 3.20 -19.49 18.57
CA GLY A 119 2.93 -20.80 17.97
C GLY A 119 1.46 -21.03 17.59
N ARG A 120 0.62 -20.00 17.59
CA ARG A 120 -0.83 -20.08 17.28
C ARG A 120 -1.15 -19.79 15.81
N LYS A 121 -0.17 -19.96 14.92
CA LYS A 121 -0.36 -19.79 13.47
C LYS A 121 -1.46 -20.73 12.97
N GLY A 122 -2.40 -20.19 12.18
CA GLY A 122 -3.56 -20.94 11.66
C GLY A 122 -4.77 -21.00 12.59
N SER A 123 -4.67 -20.51 13.84
CA SER A 123 -5.82 -20.38 14.76
C SER A 123 -6.83 -19.34 14.27
N GLU A 124 -8.04 -19.34 14.85
CA GLU A 124 -9.06 -18.32 14.55
C GLU A 124 -8.58 -16.91 14.89
N ALA A 125 -7.82 -16.75 15.98
CA ALA A 125 -7.17 -15.48 16.34
C ALA A 125 -6.17 -15.04 15.28
N HIS A 126 -5.35 -15.96 14.75
CA HIS A 126 -4.43 -15.66 13.65
C HIS A 126 -5.18 -15.24 12.37
N LYS A 127 -6.23 -15.95 12.00
CA LYS A 127 -7.06 -15.59 10.82
C LYS A 127 -7.67 -14.18 10.96
N ALA A 128 -8.20 -13.86 12.14
CA ALA A 128 -8.72 -12.51 12.41
C ALA A 128 -7.64 -11.43 12.32
N ALA A 129 -6.45 -11.69 12.88
CA ALA A 129 -5.32 -10.76 12.80
C ALA A 129 -4.82 -10.57 11.36
N VAL A 130 -4.81 -11.63 10.54
CA VAL A 130 -4.48 -11.54 9.10
C VAL A 130 -5.49 -10.66 8.34
N VAL A 131 -6.77 -10.73 8.66
CA VAL A 131 -7.78 -9.83 8.07
C VAL A 131 -7.51 -8.38 8.47
N GLY A 132 -7.24 -8.12 9.76
CA GLY A 132 -6.87 -6.79 10.24
C GLY A 132 -5.61 -6.25 9.58
N ASP A 133 -4.57 -7.05 9.46
CA ASP A 133 -3.31 -6.72 8.80
C ASP A 133 -3.50 -6.42 7.30
N THR A 134 -4.33 -7.21 6.61
CA THR A 134 -4.67 -6.98 5.19
C THR A 134 -5.33 -5.62 4.95
N VAL A 135 -6.11 -5.12 5.92
CA VAL A 135 -6.70 -3.76 5.90
C VAL A 135 -5.67 -2.72 6.35
N GLY A 136 -4.86 -3.06 7.34
CA GLY A 136 -3.86 -2.19 7.94
C GLY A 136 -2.67 -1.87 7.03
N ASP A 137 -2.24 -2.83 6.21
CA ASP A 137 -1.13 -2.65 5.27
C ASP A 137 -1.32 -1.45 4.32
N PRO A 138 -2.45 -1.30 3.61
CA PRO A 138 -2.71 -0.09 2.84
C PRO A 138 -2.71 1.19 3.66
N PHE A 139 -3.11 1.15 4.92
CA PHE A 139 -3.11 2.32 5.79
C PHE A 139 -1.68 2.76 6.13
N LYS A 140 -0.82 1.85 6.58
CA LYS A 140 0.55 2.19 6.99
C LYS A 140 1.48 2.43 5.81
N ASP A 141 1.35 1.65 4.73
CA ASP A 141 2.33 1.60 3.65
C ASP A 141 1.93 2.45 2.44
N THR A 142 0.66 2.84 2.32
CA THR A 142 0.15 3.58 1.15
C THR A 142 -0.54 4.88 1.53
N SER A 143 -1.70 4.83 2.19
CA SER A 143 -2.51 6.04 2.40
C SER A 143 -1.95 6.96 3.48
N GLY A 144 -1.37 6.44 4.56
CA GLY A 144 -0.69 7.25 5.57
C GLY A 144 0.45 8.09 5.00
N PRO A 145 1.46 7.47 4.34
CA PRO A 145 2.51 8.20 3.65
C PRO A 145 2.02 9.16 2.56
N SER A 146 1.00 8.77 1.79
CA SER A 146 0.40 9.61 0.74
C SER A 146 -0.24 10.87 1.30
N LEU A 147 -0.96 10.78 2.43
CA LEU A 147 -1.52 11.95 3.11
C LEU A 147 -0.42 12.96 3.51
N ASN A 148 0.71 12.49 4.02
CA ASN A 148 1.81 13.37 4.38
C ASN A 148 2.36 14.15 3.17
N ILE A 149 2.44 13.49 2.00
CA ILE A 149 2.86 14.14 0.75
C ILE A 149 1.81 15.15 0.29
N LEU A 150 0.53 14.80 0.30
CA LEU A 150 -0.57 15.67 -0.10
C LEU A 150 -0.67 16.92 0.77
N LEU A 151 -0.51 16.80 2.09
CA LEU A 151 -0.47 17.93 3.02
C LEU A 151 0.63 18.93 2.67
N LYS A 152 1.82 18.42 2.39
CA LYS A 152 2.95 19.26 1.95
C LYS A 152 2.69 19.95 0.62
N LEU A 153 2.11 19.24 -0.34
CA LEU A 153 1.78 19.79 -1.64
C LEU A 153 0.76 20.92 -1.53
N ILE A 154 -0.32 20.73 -0.76
CA ILE A 154 -1.35 21.75 -0.51
C ILE A 154 -0.72 22.98 0.16
N ALA A 155 0.14 22.78 1.17
CA ALA A 155 0.82 23.89 1.86
C ALA A 155 1.75 24.66 0.94
N VAL A 156 2.53 23.98 0.09
CA VAL A 156 3.42 24.65 -0.88
C VAL A 156 2.61 25.43 -1.92
N VAL A 157 1.55 24.88 -2.47
CA VAL A 157 0.68 25.58 -3.41
C VAL A 157 0.08 26.84 -2.76
N ALA A 158 -0.44 26.71 -1.54
CA ALA A 158 -1.00 27.85 -0.81
C ALA A 158 0.06 28.93 -0.55
N LEU A 159 1.28 28.55 -0.18
CA LEU A 159 2.38 29.51 0.03
C LEU A 159 2.74 30.28 -1.25
N VAL A 160 2.75 29.59 -2.40
CA VAL A 160 3.08 30.20 -3.70
C VAL A 160 2.00 31.20 -4.14
N ILE A 161 0.72 30.90 -3.91
CA ILE A 161 -0.39 31.80 -4.31
C ILE A 161 -0.68 32.89 -3.28
N ALA A 162 -0.26 32.75 -2.02
CA ALA A 162 -0.54 33.71 -0.95
C ALA A 162 -0.18 35.17 -1.30
N PRO A 163 1.00 35.49 -1.90
CA PRO A 163 1.33 36.85 -2.31
C PRO A 163 0.40 37.44 -3.36
N LEU A 164 -0.25 36.59 -4.18
CA LEU A 164 -1.19 37.03 -5.23
C LEU A 164 -2.58 37.35 -4.67
N LEU A 165 -2.85 36.96 -3.43
CA LEU A 165 -4.15 37.16 -2.76
C LEU A 165 -4.15 38.39 -1.84
N VAL A 166 -2.98 38.93 -1.49
CA VAL A 166 -2.80 40.04 -0.52
C VAL A 166 -2.43 41.35 -1.25
N GLY A 167 -2.30 41.28 -2.60
CA GLY A 167 -1.95 42.45 -3.43
C GLY A 167 -3.08 43.44 -3.69
#